data_0670d4ab8dba8cfdb9006715891636b1
#
_entry.id   0670d4ab8dba8cfdb9006715891636b1
#
_cell.length_a   1.000
_cell.length_b   1.000
_cell.length_c   1.000
_cell.angle_alpha   90.00
_cell.angle_beta   90.00
_cell.angle_gamma   90.00
#
_symmetry.space_group_name_H-M   'P 1'
#
loop_
_entity.id
_entity.type
_entity.pdbx_description
1 polymer ?
#
loop_
_entity_poly.entity_id
_entity_poly.type
_entity_poly.pdbx_seq_one_letter_code
_entity_poly.pdbx_strand_id
1 'polypeptide(L)'
;MTEAMKTLAQLKKASKLTRLAFHKNGPKSFKRGQGALLKFLLEDDGATQRDLVKKLGVDRRELKGIVKKAERNGYITIEEAEGERTYAVKLTDEGKKIAKKRVAANEETAEDILGCLSDEEVAQLNTITEKLVVSIKEK
;
A
#
# COMPACT_ATOMS: atom_id res chain seq x y z
N MET A 1 9.81 25.03 -21.16
CA MET A 1 9.92 23.84 -20.29
C MET A 1 10.86 22.83 -20.93
N THR A 2 11.83 22.33 -20.17
CA THR A 2 12.77 21.32 -20.67
C THR A 2 12.07 19.96 -20.81
N GLU A 3 12.68 19.09 -21.61
CA GLU A 3 12.19 17.71 -21.74
C GLU A 3 12.20 16.98 -20.38
N ALA A 4 13.23 17.21 -19.55
CA ALA A 4 13.32 16.62 -18.23
C ALA A 4 12.13 17.05 -17.35
N MET A 5 11.80 18.32 -17.33
CA MET A 5 10.65 18.85 -16.57
C MET A 5 9.33 18.27 -17.08
N LYS A 6 9.18 18.16 -18.38
CA LYS A 6 7.98 17.59 -19.02
C LYS A 6 7.81 16.12 -18.63
N THR A 7 8.89 15.34 -18.67
CA THR A 7 8.87 13.94 -18.32
C THR A 7 8.45 13.74 -16.86
N LEU A 8 9.04 14.50 -15.94
CA LEU A 8 8.69 14.40 -14.52
C LEU A 8 7.26 14.85 -14.24
N ALA A 9 6.78 15.88 -14.96
CA ALA A 9 5.39 16.32 -14.84
C ALA A 9 4.41 15.23 -15.26
N GLN A 10 4.71 14.52 -16.36
CA GLN A 10 3.87 13.40 -16.81
C GLN A 10 3.92 12.23 -15.84
N LEU A 11 5.09 11.92 -15.31
CA LEU A 11 5.25 10.85 -14.33
C LEU A 11 4.44 11.14 -13.07
N LYS A 12 4.50 12.39 -12.59
CA LYS A 12 3.72 12.84 -11.43
C LYS A 12 2.22 12.75 -11.70
N LYS A 13 1.78 13.15 -12.88
CA LYS A 13 0.38 13.07 -13.29
C LYS A 13 -0.10 11.63 -13.34
N ALA A 14 0.69 10.73 -13.95
CA ALA A 14 0.38 9.31 -14.02
C ALA A 14 0.29 8.70 -12.62
N SER A 15 1.22 9.03 -11.73
CA SER A 15 1.23 8.56 -10.35
C SER A 15 -0.03 9.00 -9.60
N LYS A 16 -0.42 10.26 -9.74
CA LYS A 16 -1.64 10.80 -9.12
C LYS A 16 -2.89 10.09 -9.62
N LEU A 17 -3.01 9.93 -10.93
CA LEU A 17 -4.18 9.27 -11.53
C LEU A 17 -4.24 7.80 -11.15
N THR A 18 -3.11 7.12 -11.08
CA THR A 18 -3.00 5.74 -10.63
C THR A 18 -3.52 5.59 -9.21
N ARG A 19 -3.09 6.46 -8.32
CA ARG A 19 -3.54 6.45 -6.92
C ARG A 19 -5.06 6.63 -6.81
N LEU A 20 -5.61 7.57 -7.60
CA LEU A 20 -7.06 7.81 -7.62
C LEU A 20 -7.83 6.61 -8.14
N ALA A 21 -7.30 5.93 -9.17
CA ALA A 21 -7.92 4.73 -9.72
C ALA A 21 -7.96 3.59 -8.70
N PHE A 22 -6.87 3.35 -7.97
CA PHE A 22 -6.84 2.35 -6.92
C PHE A 22 -7.81 2.68 -5.79
N HIS A 23 -7.89 3.94 -5.40
CA HIS A 23 -8.80 4.37 -4.35
C HIS A 23 -10.27 4.18 -4.75
N LYS A 24 -10.61 4.53 -5.97
CA LYS A 24 -11.97 4.41 -6.52
C LYS A 24 -12.44 2.95 -6.56
N ASN A 25 -11.56 2.03 -6.92
CA ASN A 25 -11.90 0.62 -7.12
C ASN A 25 -11.77 -0.22 -5.85
N GLY A 26 -11.32 0.37 -4.76
CA GLY A 26 -11.17 -0.36 -3.50
C GLY A 26 -12.45 -0.37 -2.66
N PRO A 27 -12.52 -1.25 -1.65
CA PRO A 27 -13.64 -1.25 -0.71
C PRO A 27 -13.79 0.11 -0.03
N LYS A 28 -15.04 0.56 0.08
CA LYS A 28 -15.35 1.88 0.70
C LYS A 28 -14.94 1.97 2.16
N SER A 29 -14.81 0.83 2.84
CA SER A 29 -14.36 0.77 4.23
C SER A 29 -12.86 1.04 4.38
N PHE A 30 -12.12 1.04 3.28
CA PHE A 30 -10.67 1.23 3.30
C PHE A 30 -10.33 2.72 3.18
N LYS A 31 -10.41 3.42 4.29
CA LYS A 31 -9.94 4.80 4.37
C LYS A 31 -8.53 4.81 4.93
N ARG A 32 -7.72 5.76 4.48
CA ARG A 32 -6.38 6.09 5.01
C ARG A 32 -5.59 4.95 5.67
N GLY A 33 -4.84 4.23 4.87
CA GLY A 33 -3.91 3.23 5.38
C GLY A 33 -4.52 1.88 5.72
N GLN A 34 -5.84 1.74 5.69
CA GLN A 34 -6.50 0.46 6.00
C GLN A 34 -6.09 -0.62 5.01
N GLY A 35 -6.13 -0.29 3.72
CA GLY A 35 -5.72 -1.25 2.68
C GLY A 35 -4.26 -1.65 2.81
N ALA A 36 -3.38 -0.70 3.09
CA ALA A 36 -1.95 -0.97 3.26
C ALA A 36 -1.68 -1.84 4.49
N LEU A 37 -2.37 -1.57 5.60
CA LEU A 37 -2.26 -2.37 6.82
C LEU A 37 -2.66 -3.82 6.57
N LEU A 38 -3.84 -4.05 6.01
CA LEU A 38 -4.36 -5.38 5.80
C LEU A 38 -3.52 -6.16 4.77
N LYS A 39 -3.08 -5.50 3.72
CA LYS A 39 -2.21 -6.10 2.72
C LYS A 39 -0.87 -6.55 3.34
N PHE A 40 -0.27 -5.70 4.16
CA PHE A 40 0.98 -6.05 4.85
C PHE A 40 0.79 -7.24 5.79
N LEU A 41 -0.33 -7.28 6.52
CA LEU A 41 -0.60 -8.38 7.46
C LEU A 41 -0.85 -9.71 6.75
N LEU A 42 -1.26 -9.72 5.49
CA LEU A 42 -1.34 -10.97 4.72
C LEU A 42 0.05 -11.60 4.55
N GLU A 43 1.08 -10.78 4.44
CA GLU A 43 2.46 -11.24 4.28
C GLU A 43 3.14 -11.53 5.62
N ASP A 44 2.79 -10.76 6.64
CA ASP A 44 3.44 -10.83 7.95
C ASP A 44 2.40 -10.66 9.06
N ASP A 45 1.57 -11.69 9.22
CA ASP A 45 0.53 -11.71 10.25
C ASP A 45 1.18 -11.72 11.64
N GLY A 46 0.67 -10.90 12.52
CA GLY A 46 1.26 -10.75 13.85
C GLY A 46 2.38 -9.71 13.92
N ALA A 47 2.50 -8.84 12.93
CA ALA A 47 3.49 -7.77 12.94
C ALA A 47 3.33 -6.86 14.15
N THR A 48 4.45 -6.41 14.71
CA THR A 48 4.46 -5.50 15.86
C THR A 48 4.22 -4.06 15.44
N GLN A 49 3.89 -3.22 16.41
CA GLN A 49 3.76 -1.78 16.20
C GLN A 49 4.99 -1.21 15.51
N ARG A 50 6.19 -1.60 15.96
CA ARG A 50 7.46 -1.15 15.38
C ARG A 50 7.56 -1.49 13.90
N ASP A 51 7.25 -2.74 13.55
CA ASP A 51 7.28 -3.21 12.17
C ASP A 51 6.30 -2.43 11.29
N LEU A 52 5.10 -2.19 11.82
CA LEU A 52 4.06 -1.48 11.08
C LEU A 52 4.40 0.00 10.84
N VAL A 53 4.93 0.68 11.85
CA VAL A 53 5.38 2.07 11.72
C VAL A 53 6.43 2.17 10.60
N LYS A 54 7.41 1.27 10.64
CA LYS A 54 8.50 1.25 9.66
C LYS A 54 8.00 0.92 8.25
N LYS A 55 7.16 -0.10 8.13
CA LYS A 55 6.70 -0.58 6.83
C LYS A 55 5.68 0.36 6.17
N LEU A 56 4.76 0.91 6.96
CA LEU A 56 3.72 1.78 6.44
C LEU A 56 4.19 3.25 6.30
N GLY A 57 5.34 3.60 6.88
CA GLY A 57 5.85 4.96 6.79
C GLY A 57 5.00 5.99 7.53
N VAL A 58 4.34 5.58 8.61
CA VAL A 58 3.49 6.45 9.43
C VAL A 58 4.09 6.59 10.83
N ASP A 59 3.69 7.62 11.57
CA ASP A 59 4.07 7.73 12.97
C ASP A 59 3.15 6.88 13.86
N ARG A 60 3.51 6.77 15.14
CA ARG A 60 2.75 5.95 16.10
C ARG A 60 1.32 6.41 16.27
N ARG A 61 1.09 7.71 16.22
CA ARG A 61 -0.23 8.30 16.37
C ARG A 61 -1.14 7.96 15.19
N GLU A 62 -0.63 8.09 13.98
CA GLU A 62 -1.34 7.71 12.76
C GLU A 62 -1.65 6.21 12.76
N LEU A 63 -0.66 5.39 13.11
CA LEU A 63 -0.83 3.95 13.19
C LEU A 63 -1.92 3.58 14.18
N LYS A 64 -1.94 4.22 15.35
CA LYS A 64 -2.96 3.97 16.37
C LYS A 64 -4.36 4.16 15.82
N GLY A 65 -4.57 5.24 15.05
CA GLY A 65 -5.86 5.51 14.40
C GLY A 65 -6.24 4.44 13.38
N ILE A 66 -5.28 4.02 12.55
CA ILE A 66 -5.49 3.01 11.52
C ILE A 66 -5.85 1.66 12.17
N VAL A 67 -5.10 1.26 13.19
CA VAL A 67 -5.27 -0.01 13.89
C VAL A 67 -6.61 -0.06 14.64
N LYS A 68 -6.95 1.02 15.36
CA LYS A 68 -8.22 1.09 16.09
C LYS A 68 -9.42 0.97 15.15
N LYS A 69 -9.34 1.59 13.99
CA LYS A 69 -10.41 1.53 13.01
C LYS A 69 -10.56 0.13 12.42
N ALA A 70 -9.46 -0.52 12.11
CA ALA A 70 -9.47 -1.89 11.59
C ALA A 70 -10.02 -2.87 12.64
N GLU A 71 -9.65 -2.68 13.91
CA GLU A 71 -10.19 -3.48 15.02
C GLU A 71 -11.70 -3.29 15.15
N ARG A 72 -12.15 -2.04 15.08
CA ARG A 72 -13.57 -1.69 15.17
C ARG A 72 -14.38 -2.32 14.04
N ASN A 73 -13.78 -2.43 12.86
CA ASN A 73 -14.41 -3.06 11.70
C ASN A 73 -14.35 -4.60 11.75
N GLY A 74 -13.68 -5.16 12.76
CA GLY A 74 -13.59 -6.63 12.93
C GLY A 74 -12.53 -7.29 12.04
N TYR A 75 -11.62 -6.52 11.48
CA TYR A 75 -10.60 -7.05 10.55
C TYR A 75 -9.33 -7.51 11.23
N ILE A 76 -9.06 -7.01 12.42
CA ILE A 76 -7.84 -7.35 13.16
C ILE A 76 -8.15 -7.54 14.65
N THR A 77 -7.22 -8.22 15.33
CA THR A 77 -7.13 -8.26 16.79
C THR A 77 -5.80 -7.70 17.21
N ILE A 78 -5.77 -7.09 18.38
CA ILE A 78 -4.55 -6.50 18.95
C ILE A 78 -4.16 -7.35 20.16
N GLU A 79 -2.91 -7.81 20.21
CA GLU A 79 -2.36 -8.56 21.32
C GLU A 79 -1.16 -7.81 21.88
N GLU A 80 -1.06 -7.74 23.21
CA GLU A 80 0.14 -7.18 23.84
C GLU A 80 1.31 -8.13 23.62
N ALA A 81 2.44 -7.59 23.18
CA ALA A 81 3.65 -8.38 23.03
C ALA A 81 4.37 -8.47 24.36
N GLU A 82 4.68 -9.69 24.78
CA GLU A 82 5.36 -9.95 26.06
C GLU A 82 6.70 -9.22 26.14
N GLY A 83 6.91 -8.58 27.29
CA GLY A 83 8.20 -7.94 27.61
C GLY A 83 8.49 -6.63 26.88
N GLU A 84 7.60 -6.16 26.05
CA GLU A 84 7.76 -4.91 25.32
C GLU A 84 6.53 -4.01 25.50
N ARG A 85 6.77 -2.70 25.53
CA ARG A 85 5.67 -1.71 25.56
C ARG A 85 5.09 -1.53 24.15
N THR A 86 4.73 -2.64 23.55
CA THR A 86 4.23 -2.67 22.18
C THR A 86 3.12 -3.70 22.06
N TYR A 87 2.51 -3.74 20.90
CA TYR A 87 1.47 -4.70 20.60
C TYR A 87 1.75 -5.35 19.24
N ALA A 88 1.19 -6.53 19.04
CA ALA A 88 1.19 -7.22 17.76
C ALA A 88 -0.24 -7.18 17.19
N VAL A 89 -0.34 -7.15 15.88
CA VAL A 89 -1.61 -7.04 15.16
C VAL A 89 -1.81 -8.29 14.29
N LYS A 90 -2.95 -8.95 14.48
CA LYS A 90 -3.29 -10.16 13.71
C LYS A 90 -4.57 -9.97 12.93
N LEU A 91 -4.62 -10.55 11.73
CA LEU A 91 -5.84 -10.58 10.93
C LEU A 91 -6.84 -11.56 11.52
N THR A 92 -8.11 -11.17 11.52
CA THR A 92 -9.23 -12.09 11.74
C THR A 92 -9.51 -12.79 10.40
N ASP A 93 -10.38 -13.83 10.44
CA ASP A 93 -10.81 -14.49 9.20
C ASP A 93 -11.49 -13.50 8.26
N GLU A 94 -12.30 -12.61 8.80
CA GLU A 94 -12.93 -11.53 8.03
C GLU A 94 -11.90 -10.58 7.44
N GLY A 95 -10.87 -10.23 8.22
CA GLY A 95 -9.76 -9.39 7.75
C GLY A 95 -8.99 -10.04 6.61
N LYS A 96 -8.75 -11.34 6.68
CA LYS A 96 -8.10 -12.08 5.60
C LYS A 96 -8.91 -12.05 4.32
N LYS A 97 -10.22 -12.24 4.43
CA LYS A 97 -11.13 -12.19 3.28
C LYS A 97 -11.10 -10.83 2.59
N ILE A 98 -11.25 -9.76 3.38
CA ILE A 98 -11.30 -8.41 2.82
C ILE A 98 -9.94 -7.99 2.24
N ALA A 99 -8.84 -8.41 2.87
CA ALA A 99 -7.49 -8.15 2.38
C ALA A 99 -7.25 -8.83 1.02
N LYS A 100 -7.66 -10.08 0.88
CA LYS A 100 -7.54 -10.82 -0.39
C LYS A 100 -8.37 -10.18 -1.49
N LYS A 101 -9.57 -9.71 -1.19
CA LYS A 101 -10.40 -8.97 -2.14
C LYS A 101 -9.72 -7.69 -2.60
N ARG A 102 -9.06 -6.99 -1.68
CA ARG A 102 -8.33 -5.76 -2.01
C ARG A 102 -7.16 -6.05 -2.94
N VAL A 103 -6.39 -7.11 -2.66
CA VAL A 103 -5.27 -7.52 -3.52
C VAL A 103 -5.77 -7.85 -4.93
N ALA A 104 -6.84 -8.65 -5.03
CA ALA A 104 -7.44 -9.01 -6.32
C ALA A 104 -7.92 -7.77 -7.08
N ALA A 105 -8.59 -6.84 -6.40
CA ALA A 105 -9.05 -5.60 -7.01
C ALA A 105 -7.88 -4.73 -7.49
N ASN A 106 -6.79 -4.69 -6.73
CA ASN A 106 -5.58 -3.96 -7.10
C ASN A 106 -4.93 -4.57 -8.35
N GLU A 107 -4.85 -5.88 -8.43
CA GLU A 107 -4.30 -6.57 -9.61
C GLU A 107 -5.12 -6.26 -10.85
N GLU A 108 -6.43 -6.34 -10.75
CA GLU A 108 -7.34 -6.02 -11.85
C GLU A 108 -7.19 -4.57 -12.29
N THR A 109 -7.14 -3.63 -11.34
CA THR A 109 -6.95 -2.20 -11.62
C THR A 109 -5.61 -1.96 -12.31
N ALA A 110 -4.54 -2.61 -11.83
CA ALA A 110 -3.21 -2.47 -12.42
C ALA A 110 -3.21 -2.97 -13.87
N GLU A 111 -3.84 -4.11 -14.14
CA GLU A 111 -3.95 -4.64 -15.51
C GLU A 111 -4.74 -3.70 -16.42
N ASP A 112 -5.83 -3.12 -15.91
CA ASP A 112 -6.63 -2.15 -16.66
C ASP A 112 -5.83 -0.89 -17.01
N ILE A 113 -5.10 -0.36 -16.05
CA ILE A 113 -4.28 0.85 -16.24
C ILE A 113 -3.20 0.60 -17.28
N LEU A 114 -2.52 -0.53 -17.21
CA LEU A 114 -1.40 -0.86 -18.08
C LEU A 114 -1.82 -1.57 -19.36
N GLY A 115 -3.12 -1.82 -19.56
CA GLY A 115 -3.65 -2.49 -20.75
C GLY A 115 -3.36 -1.77 -22.07
N CYS A 116 -3.03 -0.48 -22.02
CA CYS A 116 -2.64 0.30 -23.20
C CYS A 116 -1.20 0.04 -23.63
N LEU A 117 -0.41 -0.69 -22.81
CA LEU A 117 0.99 -0.99 -23.09
C LEU A 117 1.16 -2.46 -23.47
N SER A 118 2.12 -2.75 -24.32
CA SER A 118 2.55 -4.11 -24.60
C SER A 118 3.35 -4.66 -23.42
N ASP A 119 3.51 -5.98 -23.35
CA ASP A 119 4.34 -6.62 -22.33
C ASP A 119 5.79 -6.11 -22.37
N GLU A 120 6.31 -5.86 -23.57
CA GLU A 120 7.65 -5.30 -23.77
C GLU A 120 7.73 -3.89 -23.19
N GLU A 121 6.73 -3.05 -23.45
CA GLU A 121 6.69 -1.70 -22.92
C GLU A 121 6.59 -1.68 -21.39
N VAL A 122 5.81 -2.59 -20.80
CA VAL A 122 5.74 -2.75 -19.35
C VAL A 122 7.10 -3.09 -18.77
N ALA A 123 7.81 -4.05 -19.39
CA ALA A 123 9.14 -4.44 -18.96
C ALA A 123 10.14 -3.28 -19.06
N GLN A 124 10.09 -2.50 -20.13
CA GLN A 124 10.92 -1.32 -20.31
C GLN A 124 10.61 -0.27 -19.26
N LEU A 125 9.34 -0.03 -18.99
CA LEU A 125 8.93 0.95 -17.98
C LEU A 125 9.42 0.55 -16.59
N ASN A 126 9.34 -0.74 -16.25
CA ASN A 126 9.86 -1.24 -14.97
C ASN A 126 11.36 -0.99 -14.85
N THR A 127 12.12 -1.27 -15.89
CA THR A 127 13.57 -1.04 -15.90
C THR A 127 13.89 0.44 -15.72
N ILE A 128 13.17 1.31 -16.43
CA ILE A 128 13.38 2.76 -16.39
C ILE A 128 13.03 3.32 -15.01
N THR A 129 11.89 2.92 -14.45
CA THR A 129 11.44 3.41 -13.13
C THR A 129 12.35 2.93 -12.02
N GLU A 130 12.84 1.69 -12.06
CA GLU A 130 13.82 1.17 -11.10
C GLU A 130 15.10 2.01 -11.12
N LYS A 131 15.57 2.34 -12.31
CA LYS A 131 16.75 3.19 -12.49
C LYS A 131 16.54 4.57 -11.87
N LEU A 132 15.36 5.15 -12.07
CA LEU A 132 15.01 6.46 -11.47
C LEU A 132 14.98 6.39 -9.94
N VAL A 133 14.37 5.34 -9.39
CA VAL A 133 14.28 5.16 -7.93
C VAL A 133 15.68 5.10 -7.32
N VAL A 134 16.57 4.31 -7.89
CA VAL A 134 17.96 4.18 -7.40
C VAL A 134 18.66 5.54 -7.47
N SER A 135 18.55 6.23 -8.61
CA SER A 135 19.19 7.53 -8.80
C SER A 135 18.69 8.58 -7.79
N ILE A 136 17.39 8.63 -7.57
CA ILE A 136 16.79 9.60 -6.64
C ILE A 136 17.25 9.32 -5.21
N LYS A 137 17.30 8.05 -4.80
CA LYS A 137 17.73 7.67 -3.44
C LYS A 137 19.18 8.02 -3.14
N GLU A 138 20.02 8.10 -4.15
CA GLU A 138 21.45 8.45 -4.01
C GLU A 138 21.69 9.95 -3.90
N LYS A 139 20.71 10.79 -4.11
CA LYS A 139 20.86 12.26 -4.07
C LYS A 139 20.91 12.82 -2.67
#